data_02fec8bddb748c48b6267a06a3eafede
#
_entry.id   02fec8bddb748c48b6267a06a3eafede
#
_cell.length_a   1.000
_cell.length_b   1.000
_cell.length_c   1.000
_cell.angle_alpha   90.00
_cell.angle_beta   90.00
_cell.angle_gamma   90.00
#
_symmetry.space_group_name_H-M   'P 1'
#
loop_
_entity.id
_entity.type
_entity.pdbx_description
1 polymer ?
#
loop_
_entity_poly.entity_id
_entity_poly.type
_entity_poly.pdbx_seq_one_letter_code
_entity_poly.pdbx_strand_id
1 'polypeptide(L)'
;MNMLKCLLTNNGCYKEAKRMTPVGIIIHSTGCNNPNLRRYVQPDDGIIGYNIYQNDWNHPETDVCVHGFVGKTLKGDVRFVQTLPWNFQCWGCSSGWKGSYNRGYIQIEVCEDDLTDGKYFEKAFAVAMEVTRYLVKQYNISIKNVISHKEAHDRGYASDHVDCNHWLAKFGKDMDWFRQQVKKGLTATTTKKPTTSTTNKKTTTTSFKSYRVKVTDPALNIRAGAGTNYKVNGMITDMGVYTIIAEKNGTGAKKWGQLKSKAGWIALDYTRKI
;
A
#
# COMPACT_ATOMS: atom_id res chain seq x y z
N MET A 1 -2.96 4.73 -7.28
CA MET A 1 -3.77 3.91 -6.35
C MET A 1 -4.40 4.80 -5.29
N ASN A 2 -5.67 4.64 -5.00
CA ASN A 2 -6.36 5.34 -3.92
C ASN A 2 -6.51 4.37 -2.75
N MET A 3 -5.49 4.33 -1.86
CA MET A 3 -5.53 3.51 -0.64
C MET A 3 -6.35 4.21 0.43
N LEU A 4 -7.26 3.46 1.05
CA LEU A 4 -7.87 3.86 2.31
C LEU A 4 -6.85 3.68 3.44
N LYS A 5 -7.05 4.40 4.55
CA LYS A 5 -6.21 4.26 5.74
C LYS A 5 -7.11 4.26 6.98
N CYS A 6 -7.05 3.17 7.71
CA CYS A 6 -7.71 3.02 9.00
C CYS A 6 -6.78 2.21 9.90
N LEU A 7 -5.91 2.90 10.65
CA LEU A 7 -4.96 2.23 11.52
C LEU A 7 -5.68 1.63 12.73
N LEU A 8 -5.38 0.37 13.03
CA LEU A 8 -5.96 -0.36 14.15
C LEU A 8 -5.25 0.01 15.47
N THR A 9 -5.48 1.25 15.92
CA THR A 9 -4.72 1.87 17.02
C THR A 9 -4.97 1.23 18.40
N ASN A 10 -6.04 0.46 18.55
CA ASN A 10 -6.33 -0.30 19.78
C ASN A 10 -5.68 -1.69 19.77
N ASN A 11 -5.32 -2.23 18.59
CA ASN A 11 -4.68 -3.53 18.49
C ASN A 11 -3.33 -3.55 19.20
N GLY A 12 -3.02 -4.65 19.89
CA GLY A 12 -1.78 -4.82 20.65
C GLY A 12 -0.51 -4.64 19.81
N CYS A 13 -0.52 -5.14 18.58
CA CYS A 13 0.60 -5.00 17.64
C CYS A 13 0.91 -3.53 17.28
N TYR A 14 -0.14 -2.71 17.07
CA TYR A 14 0.03 -1.27 16.84
C TYR A 14 0.62 -0.58 18.08
N LYS A 15 0.14 -0.92 19.29
CA LYS A 15 0.61 -0.35 20.57
C LYS A 15 2.05 -0.73 20.88
N GLU A 16 2.46 -1.96 20.54
CA GLU A 16 3.85 -2.42 20.71
C GLU A 16 4.80 -1.61 19.83
N ALA A 17 4.37 -1.16 18.66
CA ALA A 17 5.08 -0.26 17.75
C ALA A 17 6.52 -0.69 17.39
N LYS A 18 6.81 -2.01 17.44
CA LYS A 18 8.12 -2.56 17.05
C LYS A 18 8.43 -2.20 15.61
N ARG A 19 9.62 -1.68 15.36
CA ARG A 19 10.06 -1.24 14.04
C ARG A 19 10.67 -2.37 13.23
N MET A 20 10.50 -2.30 11.90
CA MET A 20 11.17 -3.17 10.93
C MET A 20 11.59 -2.40 9.68
N THR A 21 12.49 -2.99 8.92
CA THR A 21 12.79 -2.57 7.54
C THR A 21 12.12 -3.57 6.60
N PRO A 22 11.15 -3.15 5.76
CA PRO A 22 10.50 -4.06 4.83
C PRO A 22 11.45 -4.65 3.79
N VAL A 23 11.54 -5.98 3.74
CA VAL A 23 12.39 -6.74 2.80
C VAL A 23 11.62 -7.72 1.92
N GLY A 24 10.32 -7.91 2.21
CA GLY A 24 9.42 -8.79 1.48
C GLY A 24 7.96 -8.47 1.73
N ILE A 25 7.08 -9.20 1.05
CA ILE A 25 5.62 -9.08 1.16
C ILE A 25 5.04 -10.48 1.24
N ILE A 26 4.17 -10.72 2.22
CA ILE A 26 3.33 -11.93 2.27
C ILE A 26 1.91 -11.56 1.87
N ILE A 27 1.35 -12.34 0.96
CA ILE A 27 -0.05 -12.28 0.57
C ILE A 27 -0.76 -13.42 1.29
N HIS A 28 -1.71 -13.03 2.13
CA HIS A 28 -2.62 -13.91 2.84
C HIS A 28 -4.00 -13.89 2.21
N SER A 29 -4.86 -14.77 2.69
CA SER A 29 -6.31 -14.65 2.53
C SER A 29 -7.00 -15.12 3.82
N THR A 30 -8.11 -14.49 4.16
CA THR A 30 -8.64 -14.50 5.53
C THR A 30 -9.19 -15.84 6.04
N GLY A 31 -9.30 -16.88 5.17
CA GLY A 31 -9.85 -18.18 5.56
C GLY A 31 -11.29 -18.12 6.10
N CYS A 32 -12.01 -17.04 5.80
CA CYS A 32 -13.33 -16.75 6.34
C CYS A 32 -14.23 -16.21 5.24
N ASN A 33 -15.38 -16.87 4.99
CA ASN A 33 -16.37 -16.41 4.01
C ASN A 33 -16.99 -15.08 4.43
N ASN A 34 -16.20 -14.02 4.35
CA ASN A 34 -16.64 -12.64 4.56
C ASN A 34 -15.78 -11.65 3.77
N PRO A 35 -16.17 -11.27 2.56
CA PRO A 35 -15.40 -10.37 1.71
C PRO A 35 -15.43 -8.90 2.16
N ASN A 36 -16.13 -8.56 3.24
CA ASN A 36 -16.35 -7.17 3.64
C ASN A 36 -15.23 -6.66 4.55
N LEU A 37 -14.64 -5.54 4.21
CA LEU A 37 -13.61 -4.85 5.02
C LEU A 37 -14.07 -4.57 6.45
N ARG A 38 -15.36 -4.23 6.64
CA ARG A 38 -15.92 -3.92 7.97
C ARG A 38 -15.78 -5.08 8.97
N ARG A 39 -15.66 -6.34 8.51
CA ARG A 39 -15.45 -7.50 9.39
C ARG A 39 -14.11 -7.42 10.12
N TYR A 40 -13.10 -6.80 9.51
CA TYR A 40 -11.72 -6.82 9.98
C TYR A 40 -11.24 -5.45 10.42
N VAL A 41 -11.80 -4.37 9.87
CA VAL A 41 -11.27 -3.01 10.00
C VAL A 41 -12.34 -2.08 10.55
N GLN A 42 -12.05 -1.46 11.67
CA GLN A 42 -12.84 -0.40 12.31
C GLN A 42 -11.87 0.65 12.91
N PRO A 43 -12.31 1.87 13.20
CA PRO A 43 -13.69 2.39 13.10
C PRO A 43 -14.16 2.63 11.66
N ASP A 44 -15.49 2.73 11.49
CA ASP A 44 -16.11 3.11 10.23
C ASP A 44 -15.76 4.55 9.85
N ASP A 45 -15.37 4.75 8.58
CA ASP A 45 -15.07 6.05 7.97
C ASP A 45 -16.15 6.47 6.95
N GLY A 46 -17.31 5.82 6.97
CA GLY A 46 -18.39 6.00 6.00
C GLY A 46 -18.14 5.33 4.64
N ILE A 47 -17.02 4.62 4.46
CA ILE A 47 -16.64 3.88 3.25
C ILE A 47 -16.60 2.38 3.52
N ILE A 48 -16.01 1.97 4.64
CA ILE A 48 -15.81 0.58 5.04
C ILE A 48 -17.15 -0.06 5.48
N GLY A 49 -17.97 0.69 6.20
CA GLY A 49 -19.21 0.26 6.82
C GLY A 49 -19.01 -0.20 8.26
N TYR A 50 -20.04 -0.02 9.08
CA TYR A 50 -20.01 -0.36 10.50
C TYR A 50 -20.11 -1.87 10.73
N ASN A 51 -19.33 -2.41 11.65
CA ASN A 51 -19.38 -3.79 12.11
C ASN A 51 -20.23 -3.90 13.38
N ILE A 52 -21.50 -4.29 13.23
CA ILE A 52 -22.45 -4.42 14.34
C ILE A 52 -22.06 -5.48 15.38
N TYR A 53 -21.22 -6.46 14.97
CA TYR A 53 -20.78 -7.56 15.84
C TYR A 53 -19.53 -7.20 16.65
N GLN A 54 -18.88 -6.05 16.38
CA GLN A 54 -17.68 -5.57 17.07
C GLN A 54 -16.58 -6.64 17.16
N ASN A 55 -16.47 -7.50 16.13
CA ASN A 55 -15.50 -8.58 16.06
C ASN A 55 -14.38 -8.30 15.04
N ASP A 56 -14.10 -7.02 14.80
CA ASP A 56 -12.97 -6.57 14.00
C ASP A 56 -11.63 -6.71 14.75
N TRP A 57 -10.54 -6.37 14.08
CA TRP A 57 -9.21 -6.55 14.66
C TRP A 57 -8.70 -5.34 15.47
N ASN A 58 -9.49 -4.30 15.69
CA ASN A 58 -9.08 -3.11 16.42
C ASN A 58 -9.35 -3.19 17.93
N HIS A 59 -9.04 -4.34 18.53
CA HIS A 59 -9.24 -4.62 19.96
C HIS A 59 -7.92 -5.01 20.63
N PRO A 60 -7.70 -4.65 21.91
CA PRO A 60 -6.44 -4.91 22.61
C PRO A 60 -6.15 -6.39 22.85
N GLU A 61 -7.19 -7.22 22.92
CA GLU A 61 -7.09 -8.68 23.07
C GLU A 61 -6.82 -9.44 21.76
N THR A 62 -6.82 -8.73 20.62
CA THR A 62 -6.54 -9.35 19.33
C THR A 62 -5.04 -9.57 19.15
N ASP A 63 -4.63 -10.83 19.05
CA ASP A 63 -3.24 -11.28 18.93
C ASP A 63 -2.75 -11.43 17.47
N VAL A 64 -3.52 -10.93 16.51
CA VAL A 64 -3.20 -10.91 15.09
C VAL A 64 -3.23 -9.49 14.55
N CYS A 65 -2.36 -9.20 13.59
CA CYS A 65 -2.35 -7.92 12.88
C CYS A 65 -1.61 -8.04 11.56
N VAL A 66 -2.11 -7.36 10.54
CA VAL A 66 -1.47 -7.22 9.23
C VAL A 66 -1.41 -5.75 8.82
N HIS A 67 -0.69 -5.44 7.74
CA HIS A 67 -0.51 -4.06 7.28
C HIS A 67 -1.70 -3.54 6.49
N GLY A 68 -2.59 -4.42 6.04
CA GLY A 68 -3.82 -4.01 5.39
C GLY A 68 -4.63 -5.16 4.82
N PHE A 69 -5.85 -4.81 4.45
CA PHE A 69 -6.84 -5.72 3.89
C PHE A 69 -7.29 -5.27 2.51
N VAL A 70 -7.53 -6.23 1.64
CA VAL A 70 -8.25 -6.05 0.38
C VAL A 70 -9.63 -6.68 0.53
N GLY A 71 -10.69 -5.92 0.29
CA GLY A 71 -12.06 -6.43 0.42
C GLY A 71 -13.12 -5.45 -0.05
N LYS A 72 -14.39 -5.82 0.11
CA LYS A 72 -15.53 -5.01 -0.28
C LYS A 72 -15.78 -3.88 0.72
N THR A 73 -16.01 -2.67 0.20
CA THR A 73 -16.54 -1.53 0.95
C THR A 73 -18.04 -1.68 1.19
N LEU A 74 -18.65 -0.73 1.90
CA LEU A 74 -20.11 -0.67 2.08
C LEU A 74 -20.88 -0.66 0.75
N LYS A 75 -20.31 -0.05 -0.30
CA LYS A 75 -20.91 0.03 -1.64
C LYS A 75 -20.59 -1.17 -2.54
N GLY A 76 -19.83 -2.16 -2.05
CA GLY A 76 -19.42 -3.34 -2.80
C GLY A 76 -18.20 -3.14 -3.70
N ASP A 77 -17.59 -1.94 -3.73
CA ASP A 77 -16.31 -1.72 -4.41
C ASP A 77 -15.20 -2.47 -3.69
N VAL A 78 -14.30 -3.10 -4.43
CA VAL A 78 -13.12 -3.73 -3.85
C VAL A 78 -12.01 -2.69 -3.68
N ARG A 79 -11.54 -2.54 -2.45
CA ARG A 79 -10.52 -1.56 -2.07
C ARG A 79 -9.47 -2.19 -1.17
N PHE A 80 -8.33 -1.51 -1.09
CA PHE A 80 -7.33 -1.77 -0.06
C PHE A 80 -7.45 -0.73 1.06
N VAL A 81 -7.34 -1.19 2.31
CA VAL A 81 -7.22 -0.35 3.50
C VAL A 81 -5.94 -0.69 4.25
N GLN A 82 -5.12 0.33 4.50
CA GLN A 82 -3.93 0.19 5.36
C GLN A 82 -4.34 0.22 6.82
N THR A 83 -3.89 -0.77 7.60
CA THR A 83 -4.24 -0.97 9.01
C THR A 83 -3.07 -0.82 9.98
N LEU A 84 -1.83 -0.94 9.48
CA LEU A 84 -0.61 -0.78 10.26
C LEU A 84 0.40 0.07 9.48
N PRO A 85 1.25 0.90 10.15
CA PRO A 85 2.38 1.56 9.50
C PRO A 85 3.30 0.54 8.83
N TRP A 86 3.74 0.79 7.58
CA TRP A 86 4.53 -0.16 6.79
C TRP A 86 5.84 -0.61 7.43
N ASN A 87 6.39 0.20 8.33
CA ASN A 87 7.64 -0.06 9.03
C ASN A 87 7.44 -0.57 10.47
N PHE A 88 6.23 -1.02 10.81
CA PHE A 88 5.97 -1.76 12.04
C PHE A 88 6.08 -3.27 11.78
N GLN A 89 6.55 -4.03 12.75
CA GLN A 89 6.39 -5.48 12.74
C GLN A 89 4.90 -5.80 12.86
N CYS A 90 4.46 -6.86 12.21
CA CYS A 90 3.09 -7.32 12.31
C CYS A 90 3.02 -8.70 12.99
N TRP A 91 1.82 -9.18 13.27
CA TRP A 91 1.57 -10.49 13.89
C TRP A 91 0.69 -11.36 12.99
N GLY A 92 1.02 -11.43 11.69
CA GLY A 92 0.15 -12.08 10.70
C GLY A 92 0.58 -13.49 10.28
N CYS A 93 1.82 -13.93 10.56
CA CYS A 93 2.29 -15.23 10.09
C CYS A 93 2.89 -16.14 11.17
N SER A 94 2.76 -15.77 12.47
CA SER A 94 3.36 -16.51 13.57
C SER A 94 4.88 -16.75 13.38
N SER A 95 5.38 -17.95 13.65
CA SER A 95 6.78 -18.32 13.45
C SER A 95 6.90 -19.78 12.94
N GLY A 96 8.00 -20.06 12.28
CA GLY A 96 8.41 -21.41 11.88
C GLY A 96 9.73 -21.78 12.56
N TRP A 97 10.33 -22.90 12.12
CA TRP A 97 11.55 -23.47 12.74
C TRP A 97 12.83 -22.63 12.54
N LYS A 98 12.80 -21.62 11.64
CA LYS A 98 13.92 -20.71 11.40
C LYS A 98 13.68 -19.29 11.95
N GLY A 99 12.50 -19.02 12.50
CA GLY A 99 12.12 -17.71 13.00
C GLY A 99 10.79 -17.20 12.43
N SER A 100 10.65 -15.88 12.28
CA SER A 100 9.39 -15.29 11.83
C SER A 100 9.59 -14.16 10.81
N TYR A 101 8.83 -14.19 9.73
CA TYR A 101 8.73 -13.10 8.77
C TYR A 101 7.91 -11.90 9.27
N ASN A 102 7.24 -11.99 10.42
CA ASN A 102 6.66 -10.82 11.10
C ASN A 102 7.66 -9.68 11.32
N ARG A 103 8.95 -10.00 11.34
CA ARG A 103 10.04 -9.06 11.64
C ARG A 103 10.55 -8.27 10.44
N GLY A 104 10.08 -8.56 9.22
CA GLY A 104 10.63 -7.91 8.03
C GLY A 104 9.74 -7.95 6.79
N TYR A 105 8.60 -8.62 6.84
CA TYR A 105 7.69 -8.72 5.70
C TYR A 105 6.42 -7.90 5.95
N ILE A 106 6.05 -7.06 4.99
CA ILE A 106 4.73 -6.46 4.93
C ILE A 106 3.72 -7.56 4.64
N GLN A 107 2.60 -7.60 5.36
CA GLN A 107 1.59 -8.64 5.24
C GLN A 107 0.25 -8.04 4.86
N ILE A 108 -0.41 -8.64 3.88
CA ILE A 108 -1.66 -8.19 3.28
C ILE A 108 -2.65 -9.34 3.26
N GLU A 109 -3.82 -9.14 3.84
CA GLU A 109 -4.94 -10.06 3.78
C GLU A 109 -5.86 -9.75 2.60
N VAL A 110 -6.22 -10.74 1.83
CA VAL A 110 -7.31 -10.65 0.85
C VAL A 110 -8.54 -11.32 1.46
N CYS A 111 -9.59 -10.53 1.70
CA CYS A 111 -10.83 -11.01 2.32
C CYS A 111 -11.50 -12.04 1.39
N GLU A 112 -11.69 -13.26 1.88
CA GLU A 112 -12.33 -14.32 1.11
C GLU A 112 -13.85 -14.18 1.08
N ASP A 113 -14.44 -14.61 -0.02
CA ASP A 113 -15.84 -15.02 -0.11
C ASP A 113 -15.94 -16.54 0.08
N ASP A 114 -16.98 -17.19 -0.46
CA ASP A 114 -17.11 -18.66 -0.47
C ASP A 114 -16.18 -19.33 -1.50
N LEU A 115 -15.24 -18.59 -2.09
CA LEU A 115 -14.28 -19.02 -3.10
C LEU A 115 -14.92 -19.43 -4.44
N THR A 116 -16.12 -18.93 -4.76
CA THR A 116 -16.85 -19.27 -6.00
C THR A 116 -17.04 -18.08 -6.94
N ASP A 117 -17.03 -16.82 -6.44
CA ASP A 117 -17.21 -15.62 -7.28
C ASP A 117 -15.90 -15.23 -8.01
N GLY A 118 -15.76 -15.74 -9.24
CA GLY A 118 -14.61 -15.40 -10.09
C GLY A 118 -14.45 -13.91 -10.37
N LYS A 119 -15.55 -13.13 -10.41
CA LYS A 119 -15.48 -11.68 -10.63
C LYS A 119 -14.94 -10.96 -9.40
N TYR A 120 -15.29 -11.43 -8.21
CA TYR A 120 -14.72 -10.91 -6.97
C TYR A 120 -13.25 -11.28 -6.87
N PHE A 121 -12.88 -12.55 -7.11
CA PHE A 121 -11.50 -13.01 -7.16
C PHE A 121 -10.61 -12.12 -8.04
N GLU A 122 -11.03 -11.90 -9.29
CA GLU A 122 -10.27 -11.04 -10.22
C GLU A 122 -10.07 -9.62 -9.70
N LYS A 123 -11.13 -9.01 -9.14
CA LYS A 123 -11.05 -7.65 -8.57
C LYS A 123 -10.16 -7.59 -7.33
N ALA A 124 -10.31 -8.54 -6.43
CA ALA A 124 -9.56 -8.60 -5.17
C ALA A 124 -8.05 -8.77 -5.44
N PHE A 125 -7.69 -9.75 -6.27
CA PHE A 125 -6.29 -9.95 -6.62
C PHE A 125 -5.72 -8.84 -7.51
N ALA A 126 -6.51 -8.17 -8.35
CA ALA A 126 -6.06 -6.98 -9.08
C ALA A 126 -5.67 -5.86 -8.13
N VAL A 127 -6.46 -5.61 -7.08
CA VAL A 127 -6.15 -4.63 -6.02
C VAL A 127 -4.92 -5.07 -5.21
N ALA A 128 -4.83 -6.34 -4.81
CA ALA A 128 -3.66 -6.89 -4.11
C ALA A 128 -2.36 -6.69 -4.92
N MET A 129 -2.41 -6.97 -6.24
CA MET A 129 -1.27 -6.74 -7.14
C MET A 129 -0.92 -5.25 -7.27
N GLU A 130 -1.90 -4.35 -7.28
CA GLU A 130 -1.66 -2.90 -7.34
C GLU A 130 -0.93 -2.41 -6.10
N VAL A 131 -1.37 -2.84 -4.90
CA VAL A 131 -0.69 -2.54 -3.62
C VAL A 131 0.71 -3.14 -3.61
N THR A 132 0.86 -4.39 -4.02
CA THR A 132 2.15 -5.07 -4.09
C THR A 132 3.13 -4.31 -5.00
N ARG A 133 2.70 -3.84 -6.18
CA ARG A 133 3.53 -3.01 -7.06
C ARG A 133 3.95 -1.69 -6.41
N TYR A 134 3.05 -1.05 -5.68
CA TYR A 134 3.38 0.15 -4.92
C TYR A 134 4.48 -0.13 -3.89
N LEU A 135 4.34 -1.18 -3.08
CA LEU A 135 5.29 -1.55 -2.02
C LEU A 135 6.63 -2.01 -2.57
N VAL A 136 6.63 -2.80 -3.64
CA VAL A 136 7.85 -3.22 -4.37
C VAL A 136 8.66 -2.00 -4.81
N LYS A 137 8.02 -0.98 -5.38
CA LYS A 137 8.69 0.27 -5.77
C LYS A 137 9.14 1.09 -4.58
N GLN A 138 8.29 1.20 -3.56
CA GLN A 138 8.54 2.04 -2.38
C GLN A 138 9.74 1.56 -1.56
N TYR A 139 9.88 0.24 -1.40
CA TYR A 139 10.88 -0.38 -0.53
C TYR A 139 11.96 -1.14 -1.30
N ASN A 140 11.95 -1.07 -2.63
CA ASN A 140 12.89 -1.82 -3.49
C ASN A 140 12.90 -3.33 -3.20
N ILE A 141 11.71 -3.90 -2.95
CA ILE A 141 11.54 -5.32 -2.63
C ILE A 141 11.74 -6.16 -3.90
N SER A 142 12.54 -7.21 -3.78
CA SER A 142 12.68 -8.19 -4.88
C SER A 142 11.37 -8.96 -5.10
N ILE A 143 10.96 -9.15 -6.36
CA ILE A 143 9.75 -9.93 -6.70
C ILE A 143 9.79 -11.36 -6.12
N LYS A 144 10.97 -11.97 -5.98
CA LYS A 144 11.15 -13.29 -5.33
C LYS A 144 10.77 -13.30 -3.84
N ASN A 145 10.69 -12.12 -3.22
CA ASN A 145 10.28 -11.93 -1.82
C ASN A 145 8.80 -11.51 -1.71
N VAL A 146 8.05 -11.58 -2.81
CA VAL A 146 6.58 -11.54 -2.82
C VAL A 146 6.09 -12.97 -2.77
N ILE A 147 5.59 -13.40 -1.63
CA ILE A 147 5.29 -14.81 -1.31
C ILE A 147 3.91 -14.93 -0.67
N SER A 148 3.39 -16.16 -0.58
CA SER A 148 2.21 -16.48 0.22
C SER A 148 2.58 -16.91 1.64
N HIS A 149 1.58 -17.09 2.51
CA HIS A 149 1.79 -17.70 3.83
C HIS A 149 2.36 -19.13 3.68
N LYS A 150 1.78 -19.93 2.78
CA LYS A 150 2.29 -21.28 2.48
C LYS A 150 3.76 -21.27 2.09
N GLU A 151 4.19 -20.39 1.20
CA GLU A 151 5.60 -20.25 0.81
C GLU A 151 6.48 -19.74 1.97
N ALA A 152 5.95 -18.92 2.87
CA ALA A 152 6.65 -18.48 4.07
C ALA A 152 6.87 -19.65 5.06
N HIS A 153 5.86 -20.51 5.23
CA HIS A 153 5.98 -21.77 5.98
C HIS A 153 7.04 -22.69 5.38
N ASP A 154 6.98 -22.96 4.08
CA ASP A 154 7.94 -23.83 3.39
C ASP A 154 9.39 -23.34 3.51
N ARG A 155 9.59 -22.04 3.65
CA ARG A 155 10.90 -21.44 3.94
C ARG A 155 11.31 -21.55 5.42
N GLY A 156 10.40 -21.91 6.32
CA GLY A 156 10.62 -22.09 7.75
C GLY A 156 10.41 -20.86 8.62
N TYR A 157 9.68 -19.86 8.13
CA TYR A 157 9.51 -18.58 8.82
C TYR A 157 8.06 -18.20 9.12
N ALA A 158 7.12 -19.12 8.99
CA ALA A 158 5.72 -18.95 9.32
C ALA A 158 5.11 -20.25 9.85
N SER A 159 3.93 -20.16 10.47
CA SER A 159 3.10 -21.33 10.81
C SER A 159 2.56 -22.03 9.57
N ASP A 160 2.09 -23.26 9.72
CA ASP A 160 1.55 -24.05 8.61
C ASP A 160 0.13 -23.58 8.26
N HIS A 161 0.03 -22.81 7.18
CA HIS A 161 -1.22 -22.32 6.60
C HIS A 161 -1.14 -22.40 5.08
N VAL A 162 -2.29 -22.65 4.44
CA VAL A 162 -2.38 -22.85 2.98
C VAL A 162 -2.70 -21.57 2.19
N ASP A 163 -2.99 -20.48 2.89
CA ASP A 163 -3.39 -19.22 2.29
C ASP A 163 -2.18 -18.51 1.62
N CYS A 164 -2.37 -17.80 0.54
CA CYS A 164 -3.60 -17.69 -0.27
C CYS A 164 -3.65 -18.76 -1.41
N ASN A 165 -2.78 -19.77 -1.35
CA ASN A 165 -2.60 -20.74 -2.44
C ASN A 165 -3.87 -21.54 -2.74
N HIS A 166 -4.63 -21.94 -1.72
CA HIS A 166 -5.87 -22.68 -1.89
C HIS A 166 -6.91 -21.92 -2.72
N TRP A 167 -7.00 -20.60 -2.53
CA TRP A 167 -7.92 -19.75 -3.30
C TRP A 167 -7.42 -19.54 -4.73
N LEU A 168 -6.12 -19.26 -4.90
CA LEU A 168 -5.49 -19.16 -6.23
C LEU A 168 -5.74 -20.42 -7.05
N ALA A 169 -5.54 -21.61 -6.46
CA ALA A 169 -5.71 -22.90 -7.13
C ALA A 169 -7.15 -23.13 -7.62
N LYS A 170 -8.18 -22.66 -6.90
CA LYS A 170 -9.59 -22.72 -7.33
C LYS A 170 -9.82 -22.08 -8.69
N PHE A 171 -9.05 -21.05 -9.03
CA PHE A 171 -9.15 -20.33 -10.30
C PHE A 171 -7.99 -20.65 -11.27
N GLY A 172 -7.29 -21.79 -11.06
CA GLY A 172 -6.18 -22.23 -11.91
C GLY A 172 -4.99 -21.25 -11.91
N LYS A 173 -4.75 -20.61 -10.76
CA LYS A 173 -3.65 -19.66 -10.54
C LYS A 173 -2.74 -20.14 -9.42
N ASP A 174 -1.56 -19.51 -9.33
CA ASP A 174 -0.55 -19.75 -8.31
C ASP A 174 0.20 -18.44 -7.98
N MET A 175 1.16 -18.53 -7.07
CA MET A 175 1.99 -17.37 -6.71
C MET A 175 2.97 -16.96 -7.82
N ASP A 176 3.33 -17.85 -8.73
CA ASP A 176 4.14 -17.48 -9.92
C ASP A 176 3.32 -16.60 -10.87
N TRP A 177 2.05 -16.97 -11.11
CA TRP A 177 1.13 -16.10 -11.84
C TRP A 177 1.01 -14.74 -11.15
N PHE A 178 0.82 -14.68 -9.82
CA PHE A 178 0.71 -13.41 -9.08
C PHE A 178 1.96 -12.56 -9.28
N ARG A 179 3.15 -13.13 -9.08
CA ARG A 179 4.44 -12.44 -9.29
C ARG A 179 4.62 -11.95 -10.72
N GLN A 180 4.23 -12.74 -11.72
CA GLN A 180 4.28 -12.33 -13.13
C GLN A 180 3.37 -11.14 -13.42
N GLN A 181 2.12 -11.13 -12.88
CA GLN A 181 1.21 -10.00 -13.05
C GLN A 181 1.75 -8.74 -12.35
N VAL A 182 2.33 -8.86 -11.16
CA VAL A 182 3.00 -7.75 -10.48
C VAL A 182 4.12 -7.20 -11.36
N LYS A 183 4.99 -8.06 -11.88
CA LYS A 183 6.12 -7.69 -12.75
C LYS A 183 5.66 -7.00 -14.05
N LYS A 184 4.64 -7.53 -14.73
CA LYS A 184 4.05 -6.91 -15.91
C LYS A 184 3.59 -5.47 -15.65
N GLY A 185 2.91 -5.24 -14.54
CA GLY A 185 2.46 -3.89 -14.18
C GLY A 185 3.59 -2.95 -13.78
N LEU A 186 4.73 -3.46 -13.32
CA LEU A 186 5.93 -2.66 -13.05
C LEU A 186 6.57 -2.17 -14.37
N THR A 187 6.65 -3.04 -15.39
CA THR A 187 7.24 -2.72 -16.71
C THR A 187 6.29 -1.89 -17.56
N ALA A 188 4.98 -2.14 -17.55
CA ALA A 188 3.99 -1.38 -18.31
C ALA A 188 3.93 0.11 -17.91
N THR A 189 4.34 0.43 -16.67
CA THR A 189 4.42 1.83 -16.22
C THR A 189 5.63 2.56 -16.82
N THR A 190 6.63 1.84 -17.33
CA THR A 190 7.80 2.42 -17.99
C THR A 190 7.60 2.60 -19.51
N THR A 191 6.59 1.96 -20.12
CA THR A 191 6.36 1.96 -21.57
C THR A 191 5.18 2.82 -22.03
N LYS A 192 4.39 3.44 -21.15
CA LYS A 192 3.43 4.47 -21.54
C LYS A 192 4.16 5.82 -21.75
N LYS A 193 4.91 5.91 -22.86
CA LYS A 193 5.22 7.18 -23.50
C LYS A 193 3.87 7.77 -23.98
N PRO A 194 3.51 9.01 -23.65
CA PRO A 194 2.35 9.63 -24.27
C PRO A 194 2.63 9.77 -25.76
N THR A 195 1.75 9.22 -26.59
CA THR A 195 1.73 9.55 -28.01
C THR A 195 1.28 11.00 -28.12
N THR A 196 2.19 11.90 -28.28
CA THR A 196 1.92 13.31 -28.56
C THR A 196 1.86 13.46 -30.06
N SER A 197 0.71 13.83 -30.58
CA SER A 197 0.58 14.43 -31.89
C SER A 197 1.46 15.68 -31.97
N THR A 198 2.28 15.71 -32.98
CA THR A 198 3.26 16.75 -33.30
C THR A 198 2.60 18.08 -33.62
N THR A 199 2.86 19.10 -32.81
CA THR A 199 2.95 20.46 -33.29
C THR A 199 4.25 21.05 -32.76
N ASN A 200 5.17 21.33 -33.68
CA ASN A 200 6.44 21.97 -33.42
C ASN A 200 6.28 23.35 -32.79
N LYS A 201 6.74 23.51 -31.55
CA LYS A 201 7.17 24.81 -31.05
C LYS A 201 8.49 24.64 -30.28
N LYS A 202 9.56 25.10 -30.88
CA LYS A 202 10.92 25.15 -30.34
C LYS A 202 10.91 25.98 -29.07
N THR A 203 11.09 25.34 -27.91
CA THR A 203 11.32 26.04 -26.63
C THR A 203 12.59 25.47 -25.99
N THR A 204 13.56 26.32 -25.83
CA THR A 204 14.85 26.09 -25.16
C THR A 204 14.59 25.57 -23.73
N THR A 205 14.96 24.31 -23.47
CA THR A 205 14.88 23.69 -22.15
C THR A 205 16.15 23.99 -21.35
N THR A 206 16.10 24.99 -20.49
CA THR A 206 16.98 25.05 -19.32
C THR A 206 16.65 23.87 -18.41
N SER A 207 17.59 22.94 -18.24
CA SER A 207 17.39 21.78 -17.35
C SER A 207 17.25 22.25 -15.91
N PHE A 208 16.08 21.96 -15.26
CA PHE A 208 15.87 22.25 -13.84
C PHE A 208 16.87 21.44 -13.00
N LYS A 209 17.71 22.14 -12.23
CA LYS A 209 18.66 21.50 -11.30
C LYS A 209 17.89 21.09 -10.03
N SER A 210 17.76 19.78 -9.82
CA SER A 210 17.12 19.25 -8.63
C SER A 210 17.86 19.64 -7.35
N TYR A 211 17.11 19.83 -6.26
CA TYR A 211 17.66 20.18 -4.96
C TYR A 211 16.87 19.50 -3.83
N ARG A 212 17.41 19.53 -2.61
CA ARG A 212 16.76 18.93 -1.44
C ARG A 212 16.12 19.99 -0.57
N VAL A 213 15.00 19.62 0.05
CA VAL A 213 14.31 20.41 1.07
C VAL A 213 14.05 19.55 2.30
N LYS A 214 14.15 20.15 3.48
CA LYS A 214 13.64 19.58 4.73
C LYS A 214 12.25 20.14 4.97
N VAL A 215 11.26 19.26 5.17
CA VAL A 215 9.89 19.63 5.53
C VAL A 215 9.89 20.15 6.98
N THR A 216 9.17 21.25 7.23
CA THR A 216 9.09 21.93 8.53
C THR A 216 7.70 21.87 9.15
N ASP A 217 6.72 21.28 8.46
CA ASP A 217 5.36 21.10 8.92
C ASP A 217 5.03 19.61 9.06
N PRO A 218 4.47 19.16 10.20
CA PRO A 218 4.18 17.75 10.44
C PRO A 218 2.97 17.22 9.66
N ALA A 219 2.28 18.06 8.87
CA ALA A 219 1.06 17.70 8.14
C ALA A 219 1.02 18.27 6.71
N LEU A 220 2.14 18.20 5.98
CA LEU A 220 2.26 18.78 4.64
C LEU A 220 1.58 17.92 3.58
N ASN A 221 0.51 18.44 2.97
CA ASN A 221 -0.22 17.76 1.90
C ASN A 221 0.62 17.58 0.62
N ILE A 222 0.54 16.37 0.04
CA ILE A 222 1.01 16.06 -1.31
C ILE A 222 -0.19 16.14 -2.25
N ARG A 223 -0.12 16.97 -3.30
CA ARG A 223 -1.24 17.20 -4.22
C ARG A 223 -0.93 16.71 -5.64
N ALA A 224 -1.97 16.40 -6.40
CA ALA A 224 -1.85 15.94 -7.79
C ALA A 224 -1.23 16.99 -8.73
N GLY A 225 -1.27 18.26 -8.36
CA GLY A 225 -0.70 19.37 -9.11
C GLY A 225 -0.25 20.51 -8.20
N ALA A 226 0.38 21.52 -8.80
CA ALA A 226 0.86 22.71 -8.11
C ALA A 226 -0.31 23.65 -7.77
N GLY A 227 -0.91 23.50 -6.59
CA GLY A 227 -1.99 24.35 -6.11
C GLY A 227 -2.95 23.66 -5.14
N THR A 228 -3.60 24.46 -4.28
CA THR A 228 -4.63 23.96 -3.34
C THR A 228 -5.92 23.50 -4.02
N ASN A 229 -6.15 23.90 -5.25
CA ASN A 229 -7.26 23.43 -6.09
C ASN A 229 -7.08 22.02 -6.66
N TYR A 230 -5.87 21.42 -6.53
CA TYR A 230 -5.64 20.03 -6.92
C TYR A 230 -5.93 19.08 -5.76
N LYS A 231 -6.41 17.89 -6.13
CA LYS A 231 -6.70 16.79 -5.19
C LYS A 231 -5.49 16.47 -4.32
N VAL A 232 -5.73 16.22 -3.03
CA VAL A 232 -4.73 15.69 -2.11
C VAL A 232 -4.51 14.20 -2.41
N ASN A 233 -3.26 13.84 -2.70
CA ASN A 233 -2.83 12.46 -2.99
C ASN A 233 -2.26 11.76 -1.76
N GLY A 234 -1.89 12.52 -0.72
CA GLY A 234 -1.28 12.04 0.51
C GLY A 234 -0.74 13.17 1.35
N MET A 235 -0.01 12.84 2.40
CA MET A 235 0.54 13.79 3.36
C MET A 235 1.94 13.35 3.81
N ILE A 236 2.84 14.31 3.99
CA ILE A 236 4.13 14.11 4.67
C ILE A 236 3.92 14.40 6.16
N THR A 237 4.29 13.46 7.01
CA THR A 237 4.12 13.55 8.47
C THR A 237 5.44 13.38 9.24
N ASP A 238 6.54 13.08 8.55
CA ASP A 238 7.83 12.74 9.16
C ASP A 238 8.82 13.93 9.23
N MET A 239 8.44 15.09 8.71
CA MET A 239 9.34 16.26 8.57
C MET A 239 10.71 15.89 7.95
N GLY A 240 10.72 14.91 7.05
CA GLY A 240 11.90 14.35 6.41
C GLY A 240 12.55 15.26 5.37
N VAL A 241 13.55 14.71 4.68
CA VAL A 241 14.26 15.38 3.58
C VAL A 241 13.79 14.83 2.25
N TYR A 242 13.35 15.73 1.36
CA TYR A 242 12.77 15.38 0.07
C TYR A 242 13.50 16.08 -1.08
N THR A 243 13.59 15.41 -2.23
CA THR A 243 14.20 15.98 -3.44
C THR A 243 13.13 16.58 -4.34
N ILE A 244 13.32 17.84 -4.71
CA ILE A 244 12.48 18.58 -5.65
C ILE A 244 13.11 18.52 -7.04
N ILE A 245 12.30 18.15 -8.04
CA ILE A 245 12.73 17.96 -9.44
C ILE A 245 12.07 18.93 -10.41
N ALA A 246 11.10 19.71 -9.97
CA ALA A 246 10.48 20.80 -10.73
C ALA A 246 9.79 21.78 -9.76
N GLU A 247 9.66 23.02 -10.18
CA GLU A 247 8.87 24.04 -9.50
C GLU A 247 7.79 24.60 -10.40
N LYS A 248 6.66 25.00 -9.80
CA LYS A 248 5.59 25.76 -10.45
C LYS A 248 4.97 26.76 -9.48
N ASN A 249 4.46 27.87 -10.01
CA ASN A 249 3.53 28.71 -9.29
C ASN A 249 2.16 28.05 -9.26
N GLY A 250 1.38 28.28 -8.19
CA GLY A 250 0.03 27.72 -8.05
C GLY A 250 -0.71 28.36 -6.89
N THR A 251 -2.00 28.11 -6.79
CA THR A 251 -2.84 28.66 -5.73
C THR A 251 -2.44 28.13 -4.35
N GLY A 252 -2.52 28.96 -3.32
CA GLY A 252 -2.38 28.58 -1.92
C GLY A 252 -0.95 28.39 -1.40
N ALA A 253 0.08 28.70 -2.20
CA ALA A 253 1.47 28.80 -1.78
C ALA A 253 2.27 29.68 -2.75
N LYS A 254 3.38 30.27 -2.29
CA LYS A 254 4.29 31.07 -3.14
C LYS A 254 4.91 30.23 -4.24
N LYS A 255 5.26 29.00 -3.91
CA LYS A 255 5.85 28.02 -4.82
C LYS A 255 5.44 26.60 -4.48
N TRP A 256 5.33 25.76 -5.50
CA TRP A 256 5.07 24.33 -5.41
C TRP A 256 6.25 23.57 -5.98
N GLY A 257 6.71 22.55 -5.23
CA GLY A 257 7.81 21.67 -5.64
C GLY A 257 7.31 20.26 -5.97
N GLN A 258 7.72 19.72 -7.12
CA GLN A 258 7.44 18.34 -7.47
C GLN A 258 8.41 17.41 -6.78
N LEU A 259 7.90 16.45 -6.04
CA LEU A 259 8.70 15.42 -5.40
C LEU A 259 9.35 14.49 -6.44
N LYS A 260 10.62 14.11 -6.23
CA LYS A 260 11.34 13.14 -7.07
C LYS A 260 10.64 11.79 -7.13
N SER A 261 9.94 11.40 -6.07
CA SER A 261 9.13 10.17 -6.01
C SER A 261 7.95 10.15 -6.98
N LYS A 262 7.60 11.29 -7.61
CA LYS A 262 6.40 11.48 -8.43
C LYS A 262 5.08 11.34 -7.66
N ALA A 263 5.10 11.25 -6.34
CA ALA A 263 3.90 11.21 -5.51
C ALA A 263 3.01 12.46 -5.70
N GLY A 264 3.62 13.58 -6.04
CA GLY A 264 2.88 14.81 -6.33
C GLY A 264 3.69 16.09 -6.05
N TRP A 265 2.96 17.14 -5.74
CA TRP A 265 3.46 18.49 -5.49
C TRP A 265 3.23 18.88 -4.04
N ILE A 266 4.22 19.50 -3.43
CA ILE A 266 4.15 20.07 -2.07
C ILE A 266 4.34 21.57 -2.10
N ALA A 267 3.71 22.28 -1.16
CA ALA A 267 3.91 23.71 -0.96
C ALA A 267 5.29 23.95 -0.33
N LEU A 268 6.17 24.66 -1.04
CA LEU A 268 7.54 24.91 -0.60
C LEU A 268 7.62 25.90 0.56
N ASP A 269 6.54 26.65 0.85
CA ASP A 269 6.42 27.55 1.99
C ASP A 269 6.58 26.81 3.34
N TYR A 270 6.30 25.51 3.36
CA TYR A 270 6.44 24.62 4.53
C TYR A 270 7.71 23.75 4.46
N THR A 271 8.75 24.28 3.79
CA THR A 271 10.03 23.58 3.65
C THR A 271 11.20 24.54 3.78
N ARG A 272 12.36 23.99 4.12
CA ARG A 272 13.64 24.70 4.10
C ARG A 272 14.58 24.01 3.12
N LYS A 273 15.12 24.75 2.17
CA LYS A 273 16.14 24.25 1.22
C LYS A 273 17.44 23.90 1.97
N ILE A 274 18.04 22.78 1.62
CA ILE A 274 19.30 22.27 2.19
C ILE A 274 20.27 21.85 1.11
#